data_9f1af8d47a2e658f82a84d033cf90cc0
#
_entry.id   9f1af8d47a2e658f82a84d033cf90cc0
#
_cell.length_a   1.000
_cell.length_b   1.000
_cell.length_c   1.000
_cell.angle_alpha   90.00
_cell.angle_beta   90.00
_cell.angle_gamma   90.00
#
_symmetry.space_group_name_H-M   'P 1'
#
loop_
_entity.id
_entity.type
_entity.pdbx_description
1 polymer ?
#
loop_
_entity_poly.entity_id
_entity_poly.type
_entity_poly.pdbx_seq_one_letter_code
_entity_poly.pdbx_strand_id
1 'polypeptide(L)'
;IETPERRILFDAGATDILAHNAERMGIDLAEADLAVVSHGHYDHTGGFPAFCRINESAPIYIHRDAFRESYSLRDGRLHGSNDGIRWTAEEKAEISGRLVKTDGPLWITDDICVTGSIVKEEGFVPSESFYYTDEDGNIAEDDMSHEQCLVIRQPGGLYIFSGCSHTGVISAMDTAK
;
A
#
# COMPACT_ATOMS: atom_id res chain seq x y z
N ILE A 1 13.55 1.78 3.94
CA ILE A 1 14.35 0.62 3.50
C ILE A 1 15.50 1.16 2.68
N GLU A 2 16.72 0.72 2.99
CA GLU A 2 17.90 1.05 2.19
C GLU A 2 18.48 -0.21 1.56
N THR A 3 18.79 -0.10 0.28
CA THR A 3 19.57 -1.08 -0.48
C THR A 3 20.85 -0.41 -0.99
N PRO A 4 21.83 -1.13 -1.53
CA PRO A 4 23.00 -0.48 -2.15
C PRO A 4 22.65 0.49 -3.28
N GLU A 5 21.47 0.35 -3.91
CA GLU A 5 21.09 1.10 -5.10
C GLU A 5 19.92 2.04 -4.88
N ARG A 6 19.08 1.81 -3.87
CA ARG A 6 17.80 2.53 -3.69
C ARG A 6 17.45 2.75 -2.22
N ARG A 7 16.86 3.92 -1.97
CA ARG A 7 16.12 4.24 -0.74
C ARG A 7 14.64 4.19 -1.03
N ILE A 8 13.91 3.39 -0.26
CA ILE A 8 12.51 3.06 -0.52
C ILE A 8 11.67 3.42 0.70
N LEU A 9 10.63 4.21 0.51
CA LEU A 9 9.56 4.36 1.50
C LEU A 9 8.54 3.25 1.27
N PHE A 10 8.30 2.40 2.28
CA PHE A 10 7.25 1.40 2.26
C PHE A 10 6.18 1.79 3.27
N ASP A 11 4.99 2.15 2.78
CA ASP A 11 3.90 2.77 3.51
C ASP A 11 4.27 4.10 4.20
N ALA A 12 3.26 4.89 4.53
CA ALA A 12 3.44 6.23 5.07
C ALA A 12 2.72 6.47 6.39
N GLY A 13 2.09 5.44 6.97
CA GLY A 13 1.31 5.60 8.19
C GLY A 13 0.01 6.38 7.99
N ALA A 14 -0.68 6.67 9.08
CA ALA A 14 -2.02 7.24 9.08
C ALA A 14 -2.07 8.76 8.83
N THR A 15 -0.98 9.48 9.09
CA THR A 15 -0.96 10.95 9.06
C THR A 15 0.43 11.49 8.71
N ASP A 16 0.57 12.80 8.68
CA ASP A 16 1.83 13.53 8.53
C ASP A 16 2.87 13.31 9.65
N ILE A 17 2.53 12.56 10.69
CA ILE A 17 3.47 12.13 11.74
C ILE A 17 4.69 11.40 11.17
N LEU A 18 4.56 10.82 9.97
CA LEU A 18 5.67 10.26 9.21
C LEU A 18 6.85 11.24 9.11
N ALA A 19 6.58 12.48 8.70
CA ALA A 19 7.61 13.50 8.49
C ALA A 19 8.35 13.82 9.80
N HIS A 20 7.58 13.99 10.89
CA HIS A 20 8.14 14.25 12.22
C HIS A 20 9.00 13.09 12.73
N ASN A 21 8.52 11.84 12.53
CA ASN A 21 9.25 10.66 12.97
C ASN A 21 10.55 10.49 12.16
N ALA A 22 10.50 10.69 10.83
CA ALA A 22 11.68 10.64 9.98
C ALA A 22 12.74 11.65 10.40
N GLU A 23 12.34 12.91 10.65
CA GLU A 23 13.24 13.96 11.16
C GLU A 23 13.90 13.55 12.48
N ARG A 24 13.13 13.05 13.45
CA ARG A 24 13.66 12.59 14.74
C ARG A 24 14.60 11.39 14.62
N MET A 25 14.41 10.55 13.63
CA MET A 25 15.27 9.40 13.33
C MET A 25 16.48 9.76 12.48
N GLY A 26 16.59 11.00 12.00
CA GLY A 26 17.64 11.45 11.10
C GLY A 26 17.51 10.84 9.70
N ILE A 27 16.29 10.48 9.29
CA ILE A 27 15.99 9.94 7.96
C ILE A 27 15.51 11.10 7.07
N ASP A 28 16.23 11.34 5.98
CA ASP A 28 15.84 12.33 4.99
C ASP A 28 14.89 11.70 3.95
N LEU A 29 13.60 12.04 4.04
CA LEU A 29 12.58 11.57 3.10
C LEU A 29 12.75 12.15 1.69
N ALA A 30 13.45 13.27 1.53
CA ALA A 30 13.74 13.84 0.22
C ALA A 30 14.67 12.95 -0.61
N GLU A 31 15.47 12.12 0.05
CA GLU A 31 16.40 11.19 -0.60
C GLU A 31 15.77 9.83 -0.98
N ALA A 32 14.48 9.63 -0.74
CA ALA A 32 13.80 8.42 -1.21
C ALA A 32 13.70 8.40 -2.73
N ASP A 33 14.16 7.32 -3.36
CA ASP A 33 14.13 7.13 -4.82
C ASP A 33 12.75 6.72 -5.31
N LEU A 34 11.98 6.02 -4.49
CA LEU A 34 10.64 5.56 -4.78
C LEU A 34 9.86 5.26 -3.50
N ALA A 35 8.55 5.15 -3.63
CA ALA A 35 7.68 4.69 -2.55
C ALA A 35 6.76 3.56 -3.02
N VAL A 36 6.38 2.68 -2.10
CA VAL A 36 5.46 1.58 -2.35
C VAL A 36 4.35 1.61 -1.30
N VAL A 37 3.11 1.49 -1.76
CA VAL A 37 1.92 1.34 -0.93
C VAL A 37 1.57 -0.13 -0.84
N SER A 38 1.50 -0.69 0.36
CA SER A 38 1.13 -2.09 0.55
C SER A 38 -0.33 -2.36 0.21
N HIS A 39 -1.24 -1.47 0.60
CA HIS A 39 -2.68 -1.56 0.32
C HIS A 39 -3.38 -0.22 0.60
N GLY A 40 -4.67 -0.12 0.26
CA GLY A 40 -5.40 1.15 0.22
C GLY A 40 -5.94 1.66 1.55
N HIS A 41 -5.58 1.12 2.73
CA HIS A 41 -6.10 1.62 3.99
C HIS A 41 -5.41 2.91 4.44
N TYR A 42 -6.18 3.74 5.17
CA TYR A 42 -5.74 5.09 5.56
C TYR A 42 -4.51 5.11 6.44
N ASP A 43 -4.35 4.10 7.30
CA ASP A 43 -3.23 3.97 8.24
C ASP A 43 -1.92 3.55 7.57
N HIS A 44 -1.95 3.24 6.27
CA HIS A 44 -0.79 3.01 5.42
C HIS A 44 -0.56 4.15 4.42
N THR A 45 -1.62 4.90 4.10
CA THR A 45 -1.59 5.89 3.00
C THR A 45 -1.68 7.33 3.46
N GLY A 46 -2.06 7.60 4.71
CA GLY A 46 -2.35 8.96 5.18
C GLY A 46 -1.17 9.92 5.23
N GLY A 47 0.06 9.41 5.32
CA GLY A 47 1.27 10.23 5.32
C GLY A 47 1.80 10.59 3.93
N PHE A 48 1.28 10.02 2.83
CA PHE A 48 1.79 10.31 1.48
C PHE A 48 1.65 11.77 1.05
N PRO A 49 0.60 12.51 1.39
CA PRO A 49 0.57 13.94 1.10
C PRO A 49 1.74 14.70 1.74
N ALA A 50 2.09 14.38 2.99
CA ALA A 50 3.26 14.98 3.65
C ALA A 50 4.57 14.54 3.01
N PHE A 51 4.71 13.26 2.65
CA PHE A 51 5.86 12.76 1.90
C PHE A 51 6.02 13.51 0.58
N CYS A 52 4.95 13.72 -0.19
CA CYS A 52 5.01 14.40 -1.48
C CYS A 52 5.39 15.88 -1.38
N ARG A 53 5.13 16.53 -0.25
CA ARG A 53 5.61 17.91 0.00
C ARG A 53 7.10 17.99 0.30
N ILE A 54 7.71 16.90 0.78
CA ILE A 54 9.15 16.81 1.11
C ILE A 54 9.94 16.27 -0.08
N ASN A 55 9.44 15.21 -0.68
CA ASN A 55 10.05 14.55 -1.84
C ASN A 55 9.28 14.93 -3.10
N GLU A 56 9.93 15.58 -4.06
CA GLU A 56 9.26 16.15 -5.23
C GLU A 56 9.18 15.18 -6.44
N SER A 57 9.90 14.06 -6.42
CA SER A 57 10.12 13.27 -7.63
C SER A 57 9.89 11.77 -7.53
N ALA A 58 9.99 11.17 -6.34
CA ALA A 58 9.88 9.71 -6.19
C ALA A 58 8.53 9.18 -6.71
N PRO A 59 8.52 8.21 -7.63
CA PRO A 59 7.29 7.53 -8.04
C PRO A 59 6.70 6.74 -6.86
N ILE A 60 5.38 6.61 -6.85
CA ILE A 60 4.62 5.89 -5.81
C ILE A 60 3.91 4.71 -6.47
N TYR A 61 4.39 3.51 -6.19
CA TYR A 61 3.81 2.26 -6.68
C TYR A 61 2.62 1.87 -5.81
N ILE A 62 1.44 1.85 -6.40
CA ILE A 62 0.18 1.60 -5.71
C ILE A 62 -0.72 0.71 -6.56
N HIS A 63 -1.40 -0.25 -5.94
CA HIS A 63 -2.34 -1.08 -6.68
C HIS A 63 -3.50 -0.23 -7.25
N ARG A 64 -3.94 -0.51 -8.47
CA ARG A 64 -5.00 0.28 -9.14
C ARG A 64 -6.32 0.33 -8.37
N ASP A 65 -6.65 -0.75 -7.64
CA ASP A 65 -7.88 -0.87 -6.86
C ASP A 65 -7.74 -0.34 -5.42
N ALA A 66 -6.57 0.19 -5.03
CA ALA A 66 -6.33 0.73 -3.69
C ALA A 66 -7.18 1.97 -3.34
N PHE A 67 -7.83 2.59 -4.34
CA PHE A 67 -8.68 3.76 -4.14
C PHE A 67 -10.14 3.42 -3.83
N ARG A 68 -10.46 2.14 -3.68
CA ARG A 68 -11.77 1.68 -3.23
C ARG A 68 -12.05 2.19 -1.82
N GLU A 69 -13.26 2.64 -1.55
CA GLU A 69 -13.69 2.91 -0.19
C GLU A 69 -13.78 1.60 0.60
N SER A 70 -13.52 1.66 1.90
CA SER A 70 -13.49 0.49 2.76
C SER A 70 -14.21 0.77 4.07
N TYR A 71 -15.06 -0.16 4.50
CA TYR A 71 -15.91 0.00 5.68
C TYR A 71 -16.05 -1.32 6.44
N SER A 72 -16.31 -1.23 7.75
CA SER A 72 -16.82 -2.38 8.52
C SER A 72 -18.30 -2.63 8.18
N LEU A 73 -18.78 -3.86 8.39
CA LEU A 73 -20.20 -4.21 8.25
C LEU A 73 -20.81 -4.47 9.62
N ARG A 74 -21.98 -3.86 9.92
CA ARG A 74 -22.75 -4.12 11.12
C ARG A 74 -24.25 -4.15 10.77
N ASP A 75 -24.95 -5.20 11.20
CA ASP A 75 -26.38 -5.40 10.96
C ASP A 75 -26.77 -5.23 9.47
N GLY A 76 -25.92 -5.71 8.56
CA GLY A 76 -26.14 -5.61 7.10
C GLY A 76 -25.97 -4.21 6.51
N ARG A 77 -25.34 -3.28 7.23
CA ARG A 77 -25.07 -1.90 6.77
C ARG A 77 -23.62 -1.56 6.95
N LEU A 78 -23.09 -0.77 6.02
CA LEU A 78 -21.74 -0.19 6.17
C LEU A 78 -21.72 0.69 7.42
N HIS A 79 -20.68 0.53 8.21
CA HIS A 79 -20.53 1.17 9.51
C HIS A 79 -19.13 1.76 9.68
N GLY A 80 -19.05 2.88 10.42
CA GLY A 80 -17.81 3.57 10.70
C GLY A 80 -17.45 4.62 9.66
N SER A 81 -16.23 5.09 9.73
CA SER A 81 -15.63 5.97 8.73
C SER A 81 -15.03 5.13 7.61
N ASN A 82 -14.82 5.74 6.45
CA ASN A 82 -14.08 5.12 5.37
C ASN A 82 -12.65 4.79 5.85
N ASP A 83 -12.28 3.51 5.84
CA ASP A 83 -10.95 3.01 6.18
C ASP A 83 -10.00 2.99 4.96
N GLY A 84 -10.50 3.31 3.77
CA GLY A 84 -9.71 3.50 2.56
C GLY A 84 -8.90 4.81 2.55
N ILE A 85 -8.36 5.17 1.40
CA ILE A 85 -7.54 6.38 1.20
C ILE A 85 -8.36 7.64 1.49
N ARG A 86 -7.90 8.46 2.43
CA ARG A 86 -8.58 9.68 2.90
C ARG A 86 -8.00 10.98 2.34
N TRP A 87 -7.21 10.92 1.27
CA TRP A 87 -6.67 12.12 0.65
C TRP A 87 -7.78 13.03 0.13
N THR A 88 -7.64 14.33 0.33
CA THR A 88 -8.55 15.31 -0.26
C THR A 88 -8.46 15.30 -1.79
N ALA A 89 -9.41 15.96 -2.46
CA ALA A 89 -9.37 16.06 -3.92
C ALA A 89 -8.11 16.79 -4.40
N GLU A 90 -7.68 17.82 -3.68
CA GLU A 90 -6.46 18.59 -3.95
C GLU A 90 -5.21 17.70 -3.80
N GLU A 91 -5.10 16.95 -2.69
CA GLU A 91 -3.99 16.02 -2.46
C GLU A 91 -3.95 14.91 -3.52
N LYS A 92 -5.10 14.36 -3.90
CA LYS A 92 -5.17 13.37 -5.00
C LYS A 92 -4.67 13.97 -6.32
N ALA A 93 -5.04 15.21 -6.63
CA ALA A 93 -4.61 15.90 -7.84
C ALA A 93 -3.09 16.12 -7.84
N GLU A 94 -2.52 16.58 -6.72
CA GLU A 94 -1.08 16.82 -6.55
C GLU A 94 -0.26 15.53 -6.69
N ILE A 95 -0.73 14.44 -6.08
CA ILE A 95 -0.02 13.14 -6.06
C ILE A 95 -0.18 12.38 -7.37
N SER A 96 -1.28 12.60 -8.12
CA SER A 96 -1.69 11.79 -9.26
C SER A 96 -0.61 11.58 -10.32
N GLY A 97 0.19 12.60 -10.60
CA GLY A 97 1.28 12.55 -11.59
C GLY A 97 2.46 11.65 -11.19
N ARG A 98 2.50 11.20 -9.93
CA ARG A 98 3.57 10.35 -9.37
C ARG A 98 3.13 8.91 -9.16
N LEU A 99 1.85 8.61 -9.35
CA LEU A 99 1.31 7.27 -9.13
C LEU A 99 1.65 6.33 -10.29
N VAL A 100 2.32 5.23 -9.96
CA VAL A 100 2.53 4.09 -10.85
C VAL A 100 1.56 2.99 -10.41
N LYS A 101 0.50 2.80 -11.19
CA LYS A 101 -0.55 1.81 -10.88
C LYS A 101 -0.09 0.40 -11.23
N THR A 102 -0.21 -0.50 -10.27
CA THR A 102 0.11 -1.92 -10.40
C THR A 102 -1.17 -2.76 -10.38
N ASP A 103 -1.15 -3.94 -10.96
CA ASP A 103 -2.20 -4.97 -10.87
C ASP A 103 -1.62 -6.39 -10.87
N GLY A 104 -0.40 -6.54 -11.34
CA GLY A 104 0.39 -7.77 -11.34
C GLY A 104 1.86 -7.48 -11.04
N PRO A 105 2.73 -8.48 -11.10
CA PRO A 105 4.14 -8.31 -10.80
C PRO A 105 4.79 -7.25 -11.69
N LEU A 106 5.44 -6.28 -11.06
CA LEU A 106 6.16 -5.21 -11.74
C LEU A 106 7.58 -5.10 -11.18
N TRP A 107 8.56 -5.40 -12.01
CA TRP A 107 9.97 -5.22 -11.70
C TRP A 107 10.36 -3.75 -11.84
N ILE A 108 10.81 -3.15 -10.73
CA ILE A 108 11.28 -1.76 -10.66
C ILE A 108 12.75 -1.69 -11.08
N THR A 109 13.52 -2.68 -10.64
CA THR A 109 14.90 -2.95 -11.05
C THR A 109 15.07 -4.45 -11.25
N ASP A 110 16.27 -4.92 -11.59
CA ASP A 110 16.57 -6.35 -11.71
C ASP A 110 16.34 -7.12 -10.39
N ASP A 111 16.40 -6.42 -9.25
CA ASP A 111 16.33 -7.03 -7.93
C ASP A 111 15.16 -6.54 -7.06
N ILE A 112 14.37 -5.56 -7.53
CA ILE A 112 13.27 -4.96 -6.77
C ILE A 112 11.96 -5.12 -7.56
N CYS A 113 10.97 -5.74 -6.95
CA CYS A 113 9.67 -6.01 -7.56
C CYS A 113 8.54 -5.67 -6.59
N VAL A 114 7.41 -5.19 -7.10
CA VAL A 114 6.11 -5.24 -6.42
C VAL A 114 5.29 -6.38 -7.00
N THR A 115 4.60 -7.14 -6.14
CA THR A 115 3.89 -8.36 -6.57
C THR A 115 2.62 -8.07 -7.38
N GLY A 116 2.02 -6.89 -7.22
CA GLY A 116 0.61 -6.71 -7.56
C GLY A 116 -0.27 -7.53 -6.61
N SER A 117 -1.47 -7.89 -7.03
CA SER A 117 -2.43 -8.63 -6.20
C SER A 117 -1.83 -9.91 -5.64
N ILE A 118 -2.04 -10.13 -4.34
CA ILE A 118 -1.64 -11.36 -3.64
C ILE A 118 -2.72 -12.42 -3.87
N VAL A 119 -2.31 -13.59 -4.34
CA VAL A 119 -3.22 -14.74 -4.52
C VAL A 119 -3.49 -15.38 -3.17
N LYS A 120 -4.70 -15.20 -2.66
CA LYS A 120 -5.13 -15.73 -1.37
C LYS A 120 -5.09 -17.27 -1.38
N GLU A 121 -4.49 -17.86 -0.34
CA GLU A 121 -4.47 -19.30 -0.14
C GLU A 121 -5.90 -19.85 0.06
N GLU A 122 -6.18 -21.03 -0.51
CA GLU A 122 -7.48 -21.68 -0.35
C GLU A 122 -7.77 -22.00 1.12
N GLY A 123 -8.94 -21.59 1.60
CA GLY A 123 -9.36 -21.80 2.99
C GLY A 123 -8.82 -20.77 3.99
N PHE A 124 -8.02 -19.79 3.56
CA PHE A 124 -7.63 -18.68 4.44
C PHE A 124 -8.84 -17.82 4.81
N VAL A 125 -9.02 -17.61 6.12
CA VAL A 125 -10.07 -16.73 6.66
C VAL A 125 -9.39 -15.55 7.35
N PRO A 126 -9.63 -14.31 6.90
CA PRO A 126 -9.05 -13.13 7.52
C PRO A 126 -9.63 -12.93 8.94
N SER A 127 -8.86 -12.31 9.81
CA SER A 127 -9.32 -11.95 11.17
C SER A 127 -10.37 -10.85 11.16
N GLU A 128 -10.40 -10.04 10.09
CA GLU A 128 -11.33 -8.93 9.88
C GLU A 128 -11.68 -8.84 8.40
N SER A 129 -12.96 -8.62 8.11
CA SER A 129 -13.46 -8.38 6.75
C SER A 129 -13.86 -6.93 6.57
N PHE A 130 -13.54 -6.40 5.40
CA PHE A 130 -13.92 -5.05 4.96
C PHE A 130 -14.94 -5.14 3.84
N TYR A 131 -15.69 -4.07 3.66
CA TYR A 131 -16.80 -4.01 2.72
C TYR A 131 -16.83 -2.67 2.00
N TYR A 132 -17.38 -2.65 0.81
CA TYR A 132 -17.54 -1.45 -0.01
C TYR A 132 -18.88 -1.47 -0.73
N THR A 133 -19.24 -0.35 -1.35
CA THR A 133 -20.37 -0.29 -2.28
C THR A 133 -19.84 -0.44 -3.70
N ASP A 134 -20.34 -1.44 -4.43
CA ASP A 134 -19.97 -1.66 -5.83
C ASP A 134 -20.65 -0.63 -6.76
N GLU A 135 -20.33 -0.71 -8.06
CA GLU A 135 -20.87 0.20 -9.09
C GLU A 135 -22.39 0.12 -9.24
N ASP A 136 -23.00 -1.01 -8.86
CA ASP A 136 -24.45 -1.25 -8.88
C ASP A 136 -25.14 -0.81 -7.58
N GLY A 137 -24.39 -0.34 -6.59
CA GLY A 137 -24.88 0.11 -5.29
C GLY A 137 -25.09 -1.03 -4.27
N ASN A 138 -24.58 -2.24 -4.53
CA ASN A 138 -24.64 -3.35 -3.59
C ASN A 138 -23.46 -3.31 -2.62
N ILE A 139 -23.69 -3.81 -1.40
CA ILE A 139 -22.61 -4.02 -0.44
C ILE A 139 -21.88 -5.33 -0.80
N ALA A 140 -20.59 -5.23 -1.10
CA ALA A 140 -19.72 -6.35 -1.41
C ALA A 140 -18.59 -6.44 -0.38
N GLU A 141 -18.14 -7.66 -0.08
CA GLU A 141 -16.94 -7.87 0.74
C GLU A 141 -15.70 -7.52 -0.09
N ASP A 142 -14.75 -6.83 0.54
CA ASP A 142 -13.47 -6.52 -0.08
C ASP A 142 -12.58 -7.77 -0.09
N ASP A 143 -12.23 -8.21 -1.28
CA ASP A 143 -11.34 -9.36 -1.50
C ASP A 143 -9.87 -9.05 -1.20
N MET A 144 -9.57 -7.77 -0.88
CA MET A 144 -8.22 -7.25 -0.64
C MET A 144 -7.29 -7.43 -1.84
N SER A 145 -7.85 -7.46 -3.07
CA SER A 145 -7.08 -7.56 -4.32
C SER A 145 -6.05 -6.44 -4.50
N HIS A 146 -6.23 -5.33 -3.78
CA HIS A 146 -5.31 -4.20 -3.76
C HIS A 146 -4.12 -4.35 -2.79
N GLU A 147 -4.02 -5.46 -2.06
CA GLU A 147 -2.85 -5.75 -1.22
C GLU A 147 -1.71 -6.31 -2.06
N GLN A 148 -0.52 -5.75 -1.88
CA GLN A 148 0.71 -6.13 -2.59
C GLN A 148 1.92 -6.11 -1.66
N CYS A 149 2.97 -6.84 -2.04
CA CYS A 149 4.25 -6.85 -1.35
C CYS A 149 5.34 -6.15 -2.16
N LEU A 150 6.30 -5.59 -1.45
CA LEU A 150 7.60 -5.25 -2.01
C LEU A 150 8.54 -6.44 -1.79
N VAL A 151 9.19 -6.89 -2.85
CA VAL A 151 10.15 -7.99 -2.84
C VAL A 151 11.51 -7.47 -3.28
N ILE A 152 12.52 -7.74 -2.47
CA ILE A 152 13.90 -7.37 -2.77
C ILE A 152 14.76 -8.64 -2.79
N ARG A 153 15.40 -8.91 -3.93
CA ARG A 153 16.33 -10.01 -4.10
C ARG A 153 17.72 -9.57 -3.62
N GLN A 154 18.35 -10.39 -2.79
CA GLN A 154 19.72 -10.17 -2.33
C GLN A 154 20.48 -11.50 -2.36
N PRO A 155 21.83 -11.48 -2.36
CA PRO A 155 22.60 -12.68 -2.16
C PRO A 155 22.18 -13.41 -0.87
N GLY A 156 21.57 -14.58 -1.01
CA GLY A 156 21.09 -15.39 0.12
C GLY A 156 19.57 -15.49 0.26
N GLY A 157 18.78 -14.74 -0.52
CA GLY A 157 17.32 -14.91 -0.50
C GLY A 157 16.49 -13.70 -0.93
N LEU A 158 15.21 -13.83 -0.68
CA LEU A 158 14.23 -12.75 -0.90
C LEU A 158 13.88 -12.09 0.43
N TYR A 159 13.85 -10.77 0.43
CA TYR A 159 13.28 -9.96 1.50
C TYR A 159 11.91 -9.50 1.05
N ILE A 160 10.87 -9.90 1.78
CA ILE A 160 9.47 -9.61 1.47
C ILE A 160 8.95 -8.64 2.52
N PHE A 161 8.48 -7.48 2.07
CA PHE A 161 7.83 -6.48 2.91
C PHE A 161 6.33 -6.50 2.62
N SER A 162 5.53 -6.79 3.62
CA SER A 162 4.08 -6.83 3.58
C SER A 162 3.52 -5.80 4.55
N GLY A 163 2.32 -5.27 4.25
CA GLY A 163 1.56 -4.44 5.18
C GLY A 163 0.85 -5.29 6.23
N CYS A 164 -0.46 -5.12 6.34
CA CYS A 164 -1.29 -5.85 7.31
C CYS A 164 -1.45 -7.34 7.02
N SER A 165 -1.14 -7.79 5.80
CA SER A 165 -1.32 -9.18 5.35
C SER A 165 -2.77 -9.68 5.49
N HIS A 166 -3.73 -8.86 5.05
CA HIS A 166 -5.16 -9.23 5.05
C HIS A 166 -5.46 -10.46 4.20
N THR A 167 -4.63 -10.73 3.19
CA THR A 167 -4.70 -11.94 2.36
C THR A 167 -3.93 -13.13 2.96
N GLY A 168 -3.22 -12.92 4.06
CA GLY A 168 -2.42 -13.93 4.75
C GLY A 168 -0.93 -13.88 4.43
N VAL A 169 -0.10 -14.04 5.46
CA VAL A 169 1.37 -14.01 5.33
C VAL A 169 1.88 -15.13 4.41
N ILE A 170 1.27 -16.32 4.48
CA ILE A 170 1.66 -17.45 3.61
C ILE A 170 1.34 -17.12 2.16
N SER A 171 0.15 -16.57 1.88
CA SER A 171 -0.24 -16.09 0.55
C SER A 171 0.74 -15.07 -0.02
N ALA A 172 1.18 -14.12 0.82
CA ALA A 172 2.19 -13.11 0.44
C ALA A 172 3.54 -13.76 0.09
N MET A 173 4.00 -14.71 0.90
CA MET A 173 5.25 -15.44 0.66
C MET A 173 5.19 -16.30 -0.61
N ASP A 174 4.07 -16.96 -0.88
CA ASP A 174 3.91 -17.81 -2.05
C ASP A 174 3.80 -16.98 -3.34
N THR A 175 3.12 -15.83 -3.27
CA THR A 175 3.05 -14.88 -4.39
C THR A 175 4.42 -14.27 -4.73
N ALA A 176 5.31 -14.13 -3.74
CA ALA A 176 6.64 -13.53 -3.91
C ALA A 176 7.71 -14.49 -4.45
N LYS A 177 7.44 -15.78 -4.56
CA LYS A 177 8.38 -16.82 -5.09
C LYS A 177 8.39 -16.84 -6.61
#